data_ed125180494eb1340fdefb05576719e1
#
_entry.id   ed125180494eb1340fdefb05576719e1
#
_cell.length_a   1.000
_cell.length_b   1.000
_cell.length_c   1.000
_cell.angle_alpha   90.00
_cell.angle_beta   90.00
_cell.angle_gamma   90.00
#
_symmetry.space_group_name_H-M   'P 1'
#
loop_
_entity.id
_entity.type
_entity.pdbx_description
1 polymer ?
#
loop_
_entity_poly.entity_id
_entity_poly.type
_entity_poly.pdbx_seq_one_letter_code
_entity_poly.pdbx_strand_id
1 'polypeptide(L)'
;MIKTIQFKLNGRPKSLILDRERMLLWVLRTDFGLTGTKYGCGEGLCGACTVLINNEAVRSCQFPVEDVDGKEIVTIEGLARNGRLHPLQEAFIKHDALQCGYCTPGMVLTAYSLLVQNPRPTLKQITEAMNENLCRCGSHQRIIHAIQDAVGKMKGGPVL
;
A
#
# COMPACT_ATOMS: atom_id res chain seq x y z
N MET A 1 12.46 -10.63 24.91
CA MET A 1 12.63 -12.03 24.44
C MET A 1 12.95 -12.00 22.96
N ILE A 2 14.00 -12.65 22.53
CA ILE A 2 14.37 -12.68 21.09
C ILE A 2 13.38 -13.61 20.38
N LYS A 3 12.74 -13.08 19.31
CA LYS A 3 11.79 -13.81 18.48
C LYS A 3 12.24 -13.76 17.02
N THR A 4 12.22 -14.87 16.33
CA THR A 4 12.43 -14.91 14.88
C THR A 4 11.08 -15.03 14.20
N ILE A 5 10.80 -14.14 13.24
CA ILE A 5 9.61 -14.16 12.39
C ILE A 5 9.99 -14.43 10.94
N GLN A 6 9.10 -15.06 10.20
CA GLN A 6 9.26 -15.38 8.78
C GLN A 6 8.03 -14.91 8.02
N PHE A 7 8.22 -14.20 6.93
CA PHE A 7 7.15 -13.65 6.10
C PHE A 7 7.62 -13.51 4.64
N LYS A 8 6.69 -13.24 3.75
CA LYS A 8 7.03 -12.85 2.38
C LYS A 8 6.98 -11.32 2.26
N LEU A 9 7.95 -10.73 1.61
CA LEU A 9 8.00 -9.30 1.32
C LEU A 9 8.22 -9.11 -0.18
N ASN A 10 7.22 -8.53 -0.86
CA ASN A 10 7.22 -8.35 -2.30
C ASN A 10 7.55 -9.65 -3.07
N GLY A 11 6.90 -10.74 -2.65
CA GLY A 11 7.05 -12.06 -3.26
C GLY A 11 8.32 -12.84 -2.87
N ARG A 12 9.15 -12.28 -1.99
CA ARG A 12 10.41 -12.93 -1.55
C ARG A 12 10.35 -13.32 -0.08
N PRO A 13 10.76 -14.53 0.29
CA PRO A 13 10.83 -14.92 1.71
C PRO A 13 11.85 -14.06 2.45
N LYS A 14 11.48 -13.65 3.65
CA LYS A 14 12.30 -12.87 4.58
C LYS A 14 12.23 -13.46 5.97
N SER A 15 13.31 -13.29 6.71
CA SER A 15 13.39 -13.60 8.14
C SER A 15 13.92 -12.39 8.89
N LEU A 16 13.40 -12.15 10.08
CA LEU A 16 13.81 -11.04 10.92
C LEU A 16 13.90 -11.53 12.37
N ILE A 17 15.00 -11.18 13.02
CA ILE A 17 15.21 -11.42 14.45
C ILE A 17 14.77 -10.15 15.20
N LEU A 18 13.80 -10.30 16.10
CA LEU A 18 13.26 -9.22 16.91
C LEU A 18 13.79 -9.36 18.35
N ASP A 19 14.36 -8.30 18.84
CA ASP A 19 14.82 -8.14 20.23
C ASP A 19 13.91 -7.23 21.05
N ARG A 20 13.01 -6.51 20.38
CA ARG A 20 12.07 -5.53 20.93
C ARG A 20 10.86 -5.34 20.05
N GLU A 21 9.80 -4.79 20.62
CA GLU A 21 8.63 -4.37 19.86
C GLU A 21 8.97 -3.24 18.88
N ARG A 22 8.54 -3.42 17.63
CA ARG A 22 8.73 -2.42 16.56
C ARG A 22 7.51 -2.40 15.65
N MET A 23 7.18 -1.23 15.11
CA MET A 23 6.15 -1.11 14.08
C MET A 23 6.70 -1.48 12.70
N LEU A 24 5.86 -2.11 11.89
CA LEU A 24 6.21 -2.57 10.55
C LEU A 24 6.78 -1.45 9.66
N LEU A 25 6.24 -0.24 9.76
CA LEU A 25 6.73 0.93 9.01
C LEU A 25 8.24 1.11 9.15
N TRP A 26 8.75 1.06 10.38
CA TRP A 26 10.16 1.30 10.62
C TRP A 26 11.03 0.15 10.12
N VAL A 27 10.60 -1.08 10.29
CA VAL A 27 11.30 -2.26 9.77
C VAL A 27 11.41 -2.21 8.25
N LEU A 28 10.32 -1.85 7.54
CA LEU A 28 10.35 -1.69 6.09
C LEU A 28 11.36 -0.63 5.64
N ARG A 29 11.39 0.50 6.33
CA ARG A 29 12.26 1.62 5.97
C ARG A 29 13.71 1.45 6.38
N THR A 30 13.98 0.92 7.58
CA THR A 30 15.34 0.87 8.14
C THR A 30 16.07 -0.44 7.89
N ASP A 31 15.38 -1.58 8.00
CA ASP A 31 16.01 -2.90 7.85
C ASP A 31 16.00 -3.36 6.39
N PHE A 32 14.93 -3.05 5.65
CA PHE A 32 14.80 -3.45 4.24
C PHE A 32 15.05 -2.31 3.25
N GLY A 33 15.24 -1.07 3.71
CA GLY A 33 15.52 0.07 2.82
C GLY A 33 14.36 0.45 1.89
N LEU A 34 13.14 -0.01 2.17
CA LEU A 34 11.95 0.25 1.35
C LEU A 34 11.32 1.58 1.76
N THR A 35 11.77 2.66 1.13
CA THR A 35 11.40 4.03 1.48
C THR A 35 10.09 4.52 0.83
N GLY A 36 9.48 3.75 -0.05
CA GLY A 36 8.18 4.05 -0.66
C GLY A 36 7.04 4.13 0.34
N THR A 37 7.09 3.32 1.41
CA THR A 37 6.18 3.44 2.56
C THR A 37 6.57 4.64 3.40
N LYS A 38 5.67 5.61 3.57
CA LYS A 38 5.98 6.93 4.15
C LYS A 38 5.50 7.07 5.60
N TYR A 39 6.27 7.77 6.41
CA TYR A 39 5.82 8.24 7.71
C TYR A 39 5.08 9.58 7.56
N GLY A 40 3.88 9.66 8.10
CA GLY A 40 3.10 10.90 8.17
C GLY A 40 2.66 11.19 9.61
N CYS A 41 1.44 10.77 10.00
CA CYS A 41 0.90 11.04 11.34
C CYS A 41 1.50 10.13 12.44
N GLY A 42 1.88 8.91 12.13
CA GLY A 42 2.29 7.90 13.11
C GLY A 42 1.14 7.33 13.96
N GLU A 43 -0.11 7.68 13.66
CA GLU A 43 -1.31 7.38 14.45
C GLU A 43 -2.37 6.57 13.66
N GLY A 44 -2.01 6.06 12.48
CA GLY A 44 -2.91 5.27 11.64
C GLY A 44 -3.95 6.06 10.86
N LEU A 45 -3.91 7.41 10.87
CA LEU A 45 -4.97 8.26 10.31
C LEU A 45 -4.72 8.66 8.85
N CYS A 46 -3.50 9.13 8.52
CA CYS A 46 -3.25 9.80 7.24
C CYS A 46 -3.13 8.86 6.03
N GLY A 47 -2.85 7.59 6.24
CA GLY A 47 -2.71 6.60 5.18
C GLY A 47 -1.40 6.61 4.40
N ALA A 48 -0.44 7.51 4.70
CA ALA A 48 0.85 7.56 4.00
C ALA A 48 1.69 6.29 4.17
N CYS A 49 1.50 5.56 5.26
CA CYS A 49 2.19 4.33 5.61
C CYS A 49 1.48 3.05 5.15
N THR A 50 0.47 3.15 4.31
CA THR A 50 -0.31 1.98 3.86
C THR A 50 0.57 0.98 3.12
N VAL A 51 0.47 -0.27 3.51
CA VAL A 51 0.99 -1.46 2.83
C VAL A 51 -0.14 -2.46 2.65
N LEU A 52 0.07 -3.50 1.84
CA LEU A 52 -0.85 -4.62 1.77
C LEU A 52 -0.32 -5.75 2.66
N ILE A 53 -1.19 -6.32 3.47
CA ILE A 53 -0.95 -7.58 4.19
C ILE A 53 -2.03 -8.55 3.74
N ASN A 54 -1.63 -9.63 3.06
CA ASN A 54 -2.57 -10.58 2.45
C ASN A 54 -3.64 -9.88 1.58
N ASN A 55 -3.22 -8.90 0.75
CA ASN A 55 -4.04 -8.04 -0.13
C ASN A 55 -4.97 -7.03 0.59
N GLU A 56 -4.92 -6.91 1.89
CA GLU A 56 -5.67 -5.90 2.64
C GLU A 56 -4.80 -4.69 2.95
N ALA A 57 -5.35 -3.49 2.77
CA ALA A 57 -4.67 -2.24 3.10
C ALA A 57 -4.56 -2.06 4.61
N VAL A 58 -3.34 -1.91 5.10
CA VAL A 58 -3.02 -1.80 6.53
C VAL A 58 -2.12 -0.60 6.79
N ARG A 59 -2.34 0.08 7.90
CA ARG A 59 -1.51 1.21 8.38
C ARG A 59 -0.28 0.68 9.11
N SER A 60 0.85 0.57 8.41
CA SER A 60 2.08 -0.03 8.95
C SER A 60 2.68 0.72 10.15
N CYS A 61 2.34 1.99 10.36
CA CYS A 61 2.78 2.76 11.53
C CYS A 61 2.12 2.32 12.84
N GLN A 62 1.01 1.59 12.78
CA GLN A 62 0.27 1.06 13.92
C GLN A 62 0.21 -0.48 13.92
N PHE A 63 0.96 -1.12 13.03
CA PHE A 63 0.98 -2.57 12.92
C PHE A 63 2.28 -3.13 13.50
N PRO A 64 2.22 -3.92 14.60
CA PRO A 64 3.40 -4.55 15.17
C PRO A 64 4.04 -5.52 14.17
N VAL A 65 5.36 -5.44 14.02
CA VAL A 65 6.05 -6.28 13.03
C VAL A 65 5.97 -7.78 13.37
N GLU A 66 5.81 -8.12 14.63
CA GLU A 66 5.65 -9.52 15.05
C GLU A 66 4.37 -10.17 14.51
N ASP A 67 3.34 -9.36 14.22
CA ASP A 67 2.08 -9.84 13.68
C ASP A 67 2.12 -10.15 12.18
N VAL A 68 3.27 -9.94 11.51
CA VAL A 68 3.43 -10.32 10.09
C VAL A 68 3.94 -11.76 9.91
N ASP A 69 4.22 -12.46 10.99
CA ASP A 69 4.71 -13.85 10.92
C ASP A 69 3.76 -14.73 10.09
N GLY A 70 4.31 -15.43 9.11
CA GLY A 70 3.56 -16.26 8.15
C GLY A 70 2.74 -15.49 7.12
N LYS A 71 2.78 -14.15 7.07
CA LYS A 71 1.97 -13.34 6.14
C LYS A 71 2.76 -12.89 4.92
N GLU A 72 2.03 -12.39 3.94
CA GLU A 72 2.59 -11.78 2.74
C GLU A 72 2.36 -10.27 2.74
N ILE A 73 3.47 -9.51 2.61
CA ILE A 73 3.47 -8.06 2.60
C ILE A 73 3.83 -7.58 1.21
N VAL A 74 3.06 -6.62 0.70
CA VAL A 74 3.38 -5.88 -0.51
C VAL A 74 3.48 -4.39 -0.19
N THR A 75 4.64 -3.82 -0.52
CA THR A 75 4.85 -2.38 -0.54
C THR A 75 4.72 -1.85 -1.95
N ILE A 76 4.75 -0.54 -2.12
CA ILE A 76 4.64 0.07 -3.46
C ILE A 76 5.77 -0.41 -4.40
N GLU A 77 6.94 -0.72 -3.86
CA GLU A 77 8.08 -1.24 -4.63
C GLU A 77 7.83 -2.63 -5.20
N GLY A 78 6.88 -3.37 -4.63
CA GLY A 78 6.52 -4.72 -5.10
C GLY A 78 5.31 -4.77 -6.03
N LEU A 79 4.65 -3.64 -6.28
CA LEU A 79 3.43 -3.61 -7.09
C LEU A 79 3.73 -3.73 -8.60
N ALA A 80 4.75 -3.04 -9.09
CA ALA A 80 5.27 -3.22 -10.44
C ALA A 80 6.05 -4.53 -10.54
N ARG A 81 5.85 -5.30 -11.61
CA ARG A 81 6.49 -6.60 -11.81
C ARG A 81 7.07 -6.74 -13.21
N ASN A 82 8.25 -7.38 -13.31
CA ASN A 82 8.91 -7.63 -14.59
C ASN A 82 9.07 -6.39 -15.47
N GLY A 83 9.36 -5.24 -14.85
CA GLY A 83 9.50 -3.96 -15.55
C GLY A 83 8.18 -3.35 -16.03
N ARG A 84 7.03 -3.91 -15.65
CA ARG A 84 5.70 -3.39 -16.01
C ARG A 84 5.01 -2.81 -14.79
N LEU A 85 4.47 -1.61 -14.98
CA LEU A 85 3.64 -0.97 -13.97
C LEU A 85 2.31 -1.70 -13.80
N HIS A 86 1.79 -1.65 -12.58
CA HIS A 86 0.43 -2.11 -12.32
C HIS A 86 -0.58 -1.14 -12.97
N PRO A 87 -1.77 -1.59 -13.45
CA PRO A 87 -2.78 -0.71 -14.07
C PRO A 87 -3.15 0.51 -13.23
N LEU A 88 -3.16 0.41 -11.91
CA LEU A 88 -3.33 1.56 -11.02
C LEU A 88 -2.20 2.57 -11.13
N GLN A 89 -0.95 2.13 -11.19
CA GLN A 89 0.19 3.02 -11.36
C GLN A 89 0.15 3.73 -12.71
N GLU A 90 -0.18 3.00 -13.79
CA GLU A 90 -0.37 3.56 -15.12
C GLU A 90 -1.50 4.60 -15.15
N ALA A 91 -2.62 4.31 -14.49
CA ALA A 91 -3.75 5.23 -14.40
C ALA A 91 -3.39 6.50 -13.60
N PHE A 92 -2.64 6.37 -12.51
CA PHE A 92 -2.16 7.53 -11.73
C PHE A 92 -1.25 8.43 -12.56
N ILE A 93 -0.39 7.87 -13.39
CA ILE A 93 0.44 8.64 -14.35
C ILE A 93 -0.44 9.31 -15.39
N LYS A 94 -1.32 8.56 -16.05
CA LYS A 94 -2.20 9.06 -17.12
C LYS A 94 -3.08 10.22 -16.67
N HIS A 95 -3.60 10.17 -15.45
CA HIS A 95 -4.51 11.20 -14.91
C HIS A 95 -3.79 12.27 -14.10
N ASP A 96 -2.46 12.24 -14.08
CA ASP A 96 -1.65 13.20 -13.31
C ASP A 96 -2.11 13.27 -11.84
N ALA A 97 -2.37 12.09 -11.27
CA ALA A 97 -3.06 11.89 -9.99
C ALA A 97 -2.13 12.09 -8.78
N LEU A 98 -1.15 12.96 -8.90
CA LEU A 98 -0.19 13.31 -7.86
C LEU A 98 0.34 14.72 -8.08
N GLN A 99 0.86 15.32 -7.02
CA GLN A 99 1.69 16.52 -7.08
C GLN A 99 3.04 16.22 -6.43
N CYS A 100 3.18 16.37 -5.11
CA CYS A 100 4.45 16.06 -4.43
C CYS A 100 4.76 14.55 -4.40
N GLY A 101 3.78 13.69 -4.57
CA GLY A 101 3.93 12.22 -4.58
C GLY A 101 4.03 11.56 -3.20
N TYR A 102 4.02 12.31 -2.11
CA TYR A 102 4.22 11.75 -0.76
C TYR A 102 3.10 10.79 -0.34
N CYS A 103 1.84 11.14 -0.60
CA CYS A 103 0.69 10.28 -0.30
C CYS A 103 0.45 9.17 -1.34
N THR A 104 1.08 9.28 -2.50
CA THR A 104 0.77 8.45 -3.67
C THR A 104 0.94 6.95 -3.43
N PRO A 105 2.02 6.45 -2.81
CA PRO A 105 2.15 5.02 -2.52
C PRO A 105 0.99 4.48 -1.69
N GLY A 106 0.61 5.19 -0.64
CA GLY A 106 -0.52 4.80 0.21
C GLY A 106 -1.85 4.84 -0.54
N MET A 107 -2.08 5.85 -1.36
CA MET A 107 -3.28 5.98 -2.21
C MET A 107 -3.41 4.81 -3.20
N VAL A 108 -2.33 4.46 -3.89
CA VAL A 108 -2.31 3.34 -4.85
C VAL A 108 -2.62 2.02 -4.16
N LEU A 109 -2.00 1.74 -3.01
CA LEU A 109 -2.21 0.48 -2.30
C LEU A 109 -3.59 0.39 -1.65
N THR A 110 -4.14 1.50 -1.16
CA THR A 110 -5.53 1.55 -0.69
C THR A 110 -6.51 1.27 -1.83
N ALA A 111 -6.30 1.89 -2.99
CA ALA A 111 -7.10 1.64 -4.19
C ALA A 111 -6.98 0.19 -4.66
N TYR A 112 -5.77 -0.39 -4.61
CA TYR A 112 -5.55 -1.79 -4.93
C TYR A 112 -6.40 -2.72 -4.06
N SER A 113 -6.36 -2.53 -2.74
CA SER A 113 -7.15 -3.32 -1.79
C SER A 113 -8.65 -3.21 -2.06
N LEU A 114 -9.14 -2.01 -2.35
CA LEU A 114 -10.54 -1.79 -2.75
C LEU A 114 -10.91 -2.61 -3.99
N LEU A 115 -10.10 -2.52 -5.06
CA LEU A 115 -10.41 -3.17 -6.34
C LEU A 115 -10.29 -4.69 -6.29
N VAL A 116 -9.47 -5.23 -5.40
CA VAL A 116 -9.41 -6.68 -5.15
C VAL A 116 -10.67 -7.16 -4.44
N GLN A 117 -11.15 -6.43 -3.46
CA GLN A 117 -12.35 -6.78 -2.70
C GLN A 117 -13.63 -6.50 -3.49
N ASN A 118 -13.65 -5.43 -4.26
CA ASN A 118 -14.76 -5.02 -5.10
C ASN A 118 -14.26 -4.58 -6.48
N PRO A 119 -14.25 -5.47 -7.49
CA PRO A 119 -13.72 -5.18 -8.82
C PRO A 119 -14.48 -4.11 -9.62
N ARG A 120 -15.70 -3.76 -9.19
CA ARG A 120 -16.55 -2.76 -9.83
C ARG A 120 -17.17 -1.81 -8.80
N PRO A 121 -16.36 -1.01 -8.10
CA PRO A 121 -16.87 -0.10 -7.10
C PRO A 121 -17.65 1.04 -7.75
N THR A 122 -18.68 1.51 -7.07
CA THR A 122 -19.34 2.76 -7.41
C THR A 122 -18.45 3.95 -7.07
N LEU A 123 -18.74 5.11 -7.67
CA LEU A 123 -18.03 6.35 -7.34
C LEU A 123 -18.06 6.64 -5.82
N LYS A 124 -19.21 6.41 -5.18
CA LYS A 124 -19.37 6.57 -3.74
C LYS A 124 -18.38 5.68 -2.96
N GLN A 125 -18.31 4.40 -3.32
CA GLN A 125 -17.40 3.44 -2.66
C GLN A 125 -15.92 3.81 -2.87
N ILE A 126 -15.54 4.31 -4.04
CA ILE A 126 -14.19 4.81 -4.30
C ILE A 126 -13.91 6.02 -3.40
N THR A 127 -14.82 6.98 -3.35
CA THR A 127 -14.67 8.19 -2.54
C THR A 127 -14.55 7.85 -1.06
N GLU A 128 -15.40 6.99 -0.54
CA GLU A 128 -15.35 6.52 0.86
C GLU A 128 -14.03 5.84 1.19
N ALA A 129 -13.56 4.93 0.35
CA ALA A 129 -12.27 4.26 0.55
C ALA A 129 -11.10 5.24 0.53
N MET A 130 -11.12 6.23 -0.36
CA MET A 130 -10.03 7.20 -0.48
C MET A 130 -10.07 8.29 0.60
N ASN A 131 -11.18 8.49 1.32
CA ASN A 131 -11.25 9.36 2.48
C ASN A 131 -10.35 8.91 3.64
N GLU A 132 -9.97 7.64 3.66
CA GLU A 132 -9.00 7.09 4.61
C GLU A 132 -7.55 7.54 4.37
N ASN A 133 -7.29 8.28 3.30
CA ASN A 133 -5.97 8.75 2.91
C ASN A 133 -5.95 10.27 2.73
N LEU A 134 -5.00 10.94 3.38
CA LEU A 134 -4.84 12.39 3.31
C LEU A 134 -3.91 12.78 2.15
N CYS A 135 -4.35 13.75 1.33
CA CYS A 135 -3.50 14.44 0.36
C CYS A 135 -3.52 15.95 0.63
N ARG A 136 -2.39 16.53 1.01
CA ARG A 136 -2.28 17.97 1.29
C ARG A 136 -2.28 18.83 0.01
N CYS A 137 -1.86 18.26 -1.12
CA CYS A 137 -1.83 18.95 -2.41
C CYS A 137 -3.21 19.06 -3.08
N GLY A 138 -4.20 18.31 -2.62
CA GLY A 138 -5.55 18.36 -3.19
C GLY A 138 -5.75 17.54 -4.46
N SER A 139 -5.01 16.44 -4.63
CA SER A 139 -5.09 15.59 -5.83
C SER A 139 -6.27 14.61 -5.84
N HIS A 140 -7.16 14.62 -4.86
CA HIS A 140 -8.20 13.59 -4.68
C HIS A 140 -9.08 13.37 -5.91
N GLN A 141 -9.52 14.43 -6.59
CA GLN A 141 -10.35 14.28 -7.79
C GLN A 141 -9.63 13.49 -8.90
N ARG A 142 -8.38 13.82 -9.16
CA ARG A 142 -7.57 13.11 -10.15
C ARG A 142 -7.28 11.67 -9.73
N ILE A 143 -7.09 11.43 -8.44
CA ILE A 143 -6.94 10.08 -7.86
C ILE A 143 -8.21 9.26 -8.10
N ILE A 144 -9.38 9.80 -7.82
CA ILE A 144 -10.67 9.13 -8.06
C ILE A 144 -10.83 8.79 -9.55
N HIS A 145 -10.54 9.73 -10.45
CA HIS A 145 -10.60 9.47 -11.90
C HIS A 145 -9.60 8.37 -12.33
N ALA A 146 -8.39 8.37 -11.77
CA ALA A 146 -7.41 7.32 -12.04
C ALA A 146 -7.91 5.94 -11.59
N ILE A 147 -8.51 5.85 -10.42
CA ILE A 147 -9.08 4.59 -9.91
C ILE A 147 -10.23 4.12 -10.82
N GLN A 148 -11.13 5.02 -11.23
CA GLN A 148 -12.20 4.70 -12.17
C GLN A 148 -11.66 4.17 -13.51
N ASP A 149 -10.58 4.76 -14.03
CA ASP A 149 -9.93 4.29 -15.28
C ASP A 149 -9.25 2.92 -15.10
N ALA A 150 -8.76 2.60 -13.91
CA ALA A 150 -8.17 1.31 -13.60
C ALA A 150 -9.21 0.17 -13.40
N VAL A 151 -10.48 0.53 -13.14
CA VAL A 151 -11.56 -0.45 -12.99
C VAL A 151 -11.68 -1.31 -14.26
N GLY A 152 -11.70 -2.62 -14.11
CA GLY A 152 -11.76 -3.58 -15.21
C GLY A 152 -10.44 -3.85 -15.94
N LYS A 153 -9.38 -3.11 -15.64
CA LYS A 153 -8.02 -3.36 -16.19
C LYS A 153 -7.20 -4.29 -15.31
N MET A 154 -7.60 -4.50 -14.06
CA MET A 154 -7.00 -5.48 -13.16
C MET A 154 -7.47 -6.88 -13.55
N LYS A 155 -6.85 -7.45 -14.58
CA LYS A 155 -7.13 -8.82 -15.02
C LYS A 155 -6.41 -9.83 -14.13
N GLY A 156 -7.16 -10.79 -13.58
CA GLY A 156 -6.58 -11.99 -12.98
C GLY A 156 -6.47 -12.03 -11.46
N GLY A 157 -7.23 -11.21 -10.72
CA GLY A 157 -7.27 -11.28 -9.26
C GLY A 157 -6.05 -10.67 -8.56
N PRO A 158 -5.76 -11.08 -7.32
CA PRO A 158 -4.65 -10.56 -6.54
C PRO A 158 -3.31 -10.75 -7.26
N VAL A 159 -2.42 -9.76 -7.13
CA VAL A 159 -1.06 -9.79 -7.74
C VAL A 159 -0.16 -10.83 -7.08
N LEU A 160 -0.62 -11.44 -6.01
CA LEU A 160 0.11 -12.41 -5.19
C LEU A 160 -0.38 -13.82 -5.41
#